data_0487763b9d152761931f9a73d6204577
#
_entry.id   0487763b9d152761931f9a73d6204577
#
_cell.length_a   1.000
_cell.length_b   1.000
_cell.length_c   1.000
_cell.angle_alpha   90.00
_cell.angle_beta   90.00
_cell.angle_gamma   90.00
#
_symmetry.space_group_name_H-M   'P 1'
#
loop_
_entity.id
_entity.type
_entity.pdbx_description
1 polymer ?
#
loop_
_entity_poly.entity_id
_entity_poly.type
_entity_poly.pdbx_seq_one_letter_code
_entity_poly.pdbx_strand_id
1 'polypeptide(L)'
;MTTWSELQAHMRRTYKLQTDEGDAMSMTWSYTDGRVQRVVVRRYEAGDLEMVELKSPFAELGGPDPLELLRENARLPVGAAGLSGDVYLLIHNVTLADLTTARLDDLLARVARYADRLVSRFGNKDVF
;
A
#
# COMPACT_ATOMS: atom_id res chain seq x y z
N MET A 1 5.21 -3.90 22.80
CA MET A 1 4.85 -4.49 21.50
C MET A 1 3.63 -3.77 20.94
N THR A 2 3.67 -3.40 19.68
CA THR A 2 2.56 -2.69 19.05
C THR A 2 1.38 -3.63 18.81
N THR A 3 0.18 -3.16 19.07
CA THR A 3 -1.05 -3.90 18.79
C THR A 3 -1.79 -3.27 17.60
N TRP A 4 -2.68 -4.04 16.98
CA TRP A 4 -3.52 -3.51 15.91
C TRP A 4 -4.40 -2.36 16.40
N SER A 5 -4.94 -2.45 17.62
CA SER A 5 -5.72 -1.37 18.21
C SER A 5 -4.94 -0.05 18.33
N GLU A 6 -3.66 -0.12 18.68
CA GLU A 6 -2.80 1.06 18.72
C GLU A 6 -2.61 1.67 17.33
N LEU A 7 -2.39 0.84 16.32
CA LEU A 7 -2.26 1.32 14.95
C LEU A 7 -3.56 1.91 14.42
N GLN A 8 -4.69 1.29 14.73
CA GLN A 8 -6.00 1.83 14.37
C GLN A 8 -6.24 3.21 14.98
N ALA A 9 -5.98 3.34 16.27
CA ALA A 9 -6.14 4.61 16.98
C ALA A 9 -5.24 5.70 16.37
N HIS A 10 -4.00 5.34 16.05
CA HIS A 10 -3.06 6.24 15.42
C HIS A 10 -3.54 6.70 14.04
N MET A 11 -3.97 5.76 13.19
CA MET A 11 -4.47 6.07 11.85
C MET A 11 -5.71 6.96 11.90
N ARG A 12 -6.64 6.68 12.82
CA ARG A 12 -7.85 7.49 12.99
C ARG A 12 -7.56 8.93 13.42
N ARG A 13 -6.52 9.13 14.22
CA ARG A 13 -6.11 10.47 14.67
C ARG A 13 -5.32 11.23 13.60
N THR A 14 -4.51 10.50 12.83
CA THR A 14 -3.49 11.10 11.95
C THR A 14 -3.99 11.34 10.52
N TYR A 15 -4.83 10.44 10.02
CA TYR A 15 -5.26 10.44 8.63
C TYR A 15 -6.78 10.58 8.50
N LYS A 16 -7.20 11.16 7.37
CA LYS A 16 -8.60 11.13 6.98
C LYS A 16 -8.85 9.80 6.27
N LEU A 17 -9.56 8.90 6.93
CA LEU A 17 -9.83 7.57 6.38
C LEU A 17 -10.98 7.61 5.38
N GLN A 18 -10.82 6.90 4.25
CA GLN A 18 -11.90 6.66 3.30
C GLN A 18 -12.76 5.49 3.76
N THR A 19 -12.12 4.44 4.27
CA THR A 19 -12.80 3.28 4.84
C THR A 19 -12.15 2.89 6.15
N ASP A 20 -12.96 2.34 7.06
CA ASP A 20 -12.52 1.85 8.36
C ASP A 20 -13.39 0.64 8.69
N GLU A 21 -12.90 -0.55 8.38
CA GLU A 21 -13.65 -1.80 8.48
C GLU A 21 -13.08 -2.75 9.54
N GLY A 22 -12.44 -2.22 10.57
CA GLY A 22 -11.85 -3.03 11.61
C GLY A 22 -10.51 -3.63 11.21
N ASP A 23 -10.48 -4.66 10.38
CA ASP A 23 -9.24 -5.31 9.94
C ASP A 23 -8.60 -4.63 8.72
N ALA A 24 -9.28 -3.68 8.10
CA ALA A 24 -8.77 -2.95 6.94
C ALA A 24 -9.20 -1.49 6.99
N MET A 25 -8.26 -0.62 6.67
CA MET A 25 -8.46 0.83 6.63
C MET A 25 -7.84 1.37 5.36
N SER A 26 -8.45 2.38 4.76
CA SER A 26 -7.88 3.01 3.57
C SER A 26 -7.85 4.52 3.70
N MET A 27 -6.87 5.12 3.01
CA MET A 27 -6.64 6.55 2.99
C MET A 27 -6.08 6.95 1.63
N THR A 28 -6.15 8.23 1.32
CA THR A 28 -5.71 8.76 0.05
C THR A 28 -4.61 9.79 0.29
N TRP A 29 -3.49 9.64 -0.43
CA TRP A 29 -2.44 10.64 -0.52
C TRP A 29 -2.73 11.57 -1.69
N SER A 30 -2.70 12.87 -1.42
CA SER A 30 -2.87 13.89 -2.44
C SER A 30 -1.54 14.56 -2.74
N TYR A 31 -1.25 14.77 -4.01
CA TYR A 31 -0.02 15.42 -4.47
C TYR A 31 -0.33 16.79 -5.05
N THR A 32 0.67 17.68 -5.11
CA THR A 32 0.50 19.06 -5.53
C THR A 32 0.03 19.22 -6.98
N ASP A 33 0.25 18.21 -7.81
CA ASP A 33 -0.20 18.20 -9.22
C ASP A 33 -1.65 17.69 -9.38
N GLY A 34 -2.36 17.48 -8.29
CA GLY A 34 -3.74 17.00 -8.30
C GLY A 34 -3.90 15.48 -8.36
N ARG A 35 -2.81 14.73 -8.51
CA ARG A 35 -2.87 13.27 -8.47
C ARG A 35 -3.12 12.77 -7.05
N VAL A 36 -3.77 11.62 -6.96
CA VAL A 36 -4.05 10.98 -5.68
C VAL A 36 -3.63 9.51 -5.74
N GLN A 37 -3.23 8.97 -4.60
CA GLN A 37 -2.87 7.57 -4.49
C GLN A 37 -3.54 6.97 -3.26
N ARG A 38 -4.30 5.90 -3.46
CA ARG A 38 -4.99 5.19 -2.38
C ARG A 38 -4.06 4.15 -1.79
N VAL A 39 -4.04 4.07 -0.46
CA VAL A 39 -3.33 3.01 0.27
C VAL A 39 -4.30 2.31 1.20
N VAL A 40 -4.25 0.98 1.19
CA VAL A 40 -5.02 0.13 2.10
C VAL A 40 -4.07 -0.51 3.09
N VAL A 41 -4.41 -0.43 4.38
CA VAL A 41 -3.69 -1.10 5.46
C VAL A 41 -4.59 -2.19 5.99
N ARG A 42 -4.12 -3.43 5.96
CA ARG A 42 -4.91 -4.59 6.37
C ARG A 42 -4.14 -5.47 7.35
N ARG A 43 -4.80 -5.83 8.45
CA ARG A 43 -4.30 -6.85 9.36
C ARG A 43 -4.72 -8.23 8.86
N TYR A 44 -3.80 -9.19 8.93
CA TYR A 44 -4.10 -10.59 8.64
C TYR A 44 -3.16 -11.50 9.42
N GLU A 45 -3.47 -12.79 9.41
CA GLU A 45 -2.63 -13.80 10.04
C GLU A 45 -1.99 -14.71 9.00
N ALA A 46 -0.68 -14.96 9.17
CA ALA A 46 0.07 -15.91 8.37
C ALA A 46 0.64 -16.97 9.33
N GLY A 47 -0.04 -18.12 9.40
CA GLY A 47 0.27 -19.10 10.42
C GLY A 47 -0.02 -18.55 11.81
N ASP A 48 1.00 -18.50 12.66
CA ASP A 48 0.91 -17.93 14.01
C ASP A 48 1.37 -16.47 14.10
N LEU A 49 1.71 -15.86 12.97
CA LEU A 49 2.17 -14.46 12.93
C LEU A 49 1.04 -13.51 12.59
N GLU A 50 0.93 -12.44 13.38
CA GLU A 50 0.09 -11.30 13.01
C GLU A 50 0.85 -10.40 12.06
N MET A 51 0.26 -10.13 10.91
CA MET A 51 0.87 -9.36 9.82
C MET A 51 0.07 -8.11 9.52
N VAL A 52 0.76 -7.12 8.96
CA VAL A 52 0.14 -5.93 8.40
C VAL A 52 0.58 -5.82 6.94
N GLU A 53 -0.40 -5.66 6.06
CA GLU A 53 -0.20 -5.47 4.63
C GLU A 53 -0.54 -4.02 4.28
N LEU A 54 0.40 -3.35 3.60
CA LEU A 54 0.14 -2.04 2.98
C LEU A 54 0.11 -2.26 1.48
N LYS A 55 -0.96 -1.82 0.83
CA LYS A 55 -1.08 -2.03 -0.62
C LYS A 55 -1.70 -0.83 -1.31
N SER A 56 -1.27 -0.60 -2.55
CA SER A 56 -1.73 0.52 -3.34
C SER A 56 -1.85 0.11 -4.81
N PRO A 57 -3.01 0.32 -5.46
CA PRO A 57 -3.20 -0.09 -6.86
C PRO A 57 -2.45 0.85 -7.80
N PHE A 58 -1.93 0.30 -8.92
CA PHE A 58 -1.22 1.14 -9.88
C PHE A 58 -1.52 0.83 -11.35
N ALA A 59 -2.13 -0.30 -11.67
CA ALA A 59 -2.46 -0.65 -13.05
C ALA A 59 -3.50 -1.76 -13.13
N GLU A 60 -4.13 -1.89 -14.30
CA GLU A 60 -5.03 -2.99 -14.59
C GLU A 60 -4.33 -4.05 -15.43
N LEU A 61 -4.82 -5.28 -15.34
CA LEU A 61 -4.34 -6.38 -16.16
C LEU A 61 -4.44 -6.00 -17.65
N GLY A 62 -3.38 -6.29 -18.39
CA GLY A 62 -3.30 -5.94 -19.82
C GLY A 62 -2.59 -4.61 -20.08
N GLY A 63 -2.42 -3.76 -19.04
CA GLY A 63 -1.67 -2.51 -19.18
C GLY A 63 -0.16 -2.74 -19.20
N PRO A 64 0.45 -3.22 -18.10
CA PRO A 64 1.88 -3.43 -18.05
C PRO A 64 2.32 -4.67 -18.83
N ASP A 65 3.50 -4.61 -19.41
CA ASP A 65 4.22 -5.81 -19.83
C ASP A 65 4.73 -6.52 -18.57
N PRO A 66 4.33 -7.78 -18.32
CA PRO A 66 4.73 -8.49 -17.10
C PRO A 66 6.25 -8.62 -16.94
N LEU A 67 6.98 -8.78 -18.03
CA LEU A 67 8.43 -8.93 -17.97
C LEU A 67 9.10 -7.61 -17.54
N GLU A 68 8.66 -6.48 -18.07
CA GLU A 68 9.15 -5.18 -17.65
C GLU A 68 8.82 -4.90 -16.20
N LEU A 69 7.63 -5.28 -15.77
CA LEU A 69 7.20 -5.13 -14.38
C LEU A 69 8.05 -5.96 -13.43
N LEU A 70 8.38 -7.20 -13.80
CA LEU A 70 9.29 -8.04 -13.00
C LEU A 70 10.69 -7.44 -12.88
N ARG A 71 11.18 -6.80 -13.95
CA ARG A 71 12.48 -6.11 -13.91
C ARG A 71 12.43 -4.91 -12.97
N GLU A 72 11.35 -4.14 -13.03
CA GLU A 72 11.14 -2.99 -12.13
C GLU A 72 11.03 -3.45 -10.68
N ASN A 73 10.35 -4.58 -10.47
CA ASN A 73 10.15 -5.16 -9.14
C ASN A 73 11.50 -5.43 -8.42
N ALA A 74 12.51 -5.84 -9.17
CA ALA A 74 13.84 -6.08 -8.61
C ALA A 74 14.53 -4.80 -8.10
N ARG A 75 14.04 -3.63 -8.48
CA ARG A 75 14.62 -2.32 -8.11
C ARG A 75 13.82 -1.61 -7.02
N LEU A 76 12.66 -2.12 -6.65
CA LEU A 76 11.81 -1.47 -5.65
C LEU A 76 12.44 -1.61 -4.26
N PRO A 77 12.68 -0.49 -3.55
CA PRO A 77 13.22 -0.54 -2.20
C PRO A 77 12.18 -0.85 -1.14
N VAL A 78 10.89 -0.70 -1.47
CA VAL A 78 9.77 -0.94 -0.55
C VAL A 78 8.71 -1.70 -1.32
N GLY A 79 8.32 -2.85 -0.77
CA GLY A 79 7.26 -3.66 -1.34
C GLY A 79 7.65 -4.39 -2.60
N ALA A 80 6.66 -5.01 -3.19
CA ALA A 80 6.76 -5.73 -4.46
C ALA A 80 5.46 -5.58 -5.23
N ALA A 81 5.57 -5.55 -6.56
CA ALA A 81 4.40 -5.57 -7.41
C ALA A 81 3.78 -6.97 -7.43
N GLY A 82 2.48 -7.04 -7.25
CA GLY A 82 1.71 -8.26 -7.32
C GLY A 82 0.43 -8.06 -8.10
N LEU A 83 -0.20 -9.15 -8.48
CA LEU A 83 -1.48 -9.14 -9.21
C LEU A 83 -2.54 -9.78 -8.33
N SER A 84 -3.61 -9.05 -8.07
CA SER A 84 -4.77 -9.55 -7.34
C SER A 84 -6.01 -9.37 -8.21
N GLY A 85 -6.60 -10.48 -8.67
CA GLY A 85 -7.64 -10.41 -9.68
C GLY A 85 -7.10 -9.76 -10.94
N ASP A 86 -7.72 -8.66 -11.36
CA ASP A 86 -7.35 -7.91 -12.56
C ASP A 86 -6.58 -6.61 -12.24
N VAL A 87 -6.10 -6.45 -11.01
CA VAL A 87 -5.44 -5.22 -10.56
C VAL A 87 -4.03 -5.51 -10.09
N TYR A 88 -3.07 -4.75 -10.62
CA TYR A 88 -1.70 -4.73 -10.10
C TYR A 88 -1.61 -3.81 -8.91
N LEU A 89 -0.97 -4.30 -7.85
CA LEU A 89 -0.80 -3.58 -6.59
C LEU A 89 0.67 -3.57 -6.20
N LEU A 90 1.12 -2.46 -5.61
CA LEU A 90 2.35 -2.46 -4.82
C LEU A 90 1.98 -2.97 -3.43
N ILE A 91 2.64 -4.02 -2.96
CA ILE A 91 2.31 -4.70 -1.71
C ILE A 91 3.54 -4.77 -0.83
N HIS A 92 3.40 -4.33 0.42
CA HIS A 92 4.44 -4.45 1.43
C HIS A 92 3.87 -5.13 2.67
N ASN A 93 4.54 -6.16 3.14
CA ASN A 93 4.14 -6.92 4.32
C ASN A 93 5.16 -6.75 5.44
N VAL A 94 4.68 -6.63 6.66
CA VAL A 94 5.52 -6.50 7.84
C VAL A 94 4.83 -7.18 9.02
N THR A 95 5.61 -7.75 9.95
CA THR A 95 5.03 -8.31 11.17
C THR A 95 4.51 -7.19 12.05
N LEU A 96 3.31 -7.37 12.62
CA LEU A 96 2.69 -6.38 13.51
C LEU A 96 3.60 -6.05 14.70
N ALA A 97 4.24 -7.04 15.27
CA ALA A 97 5.12 -6.87 16.43
C ALA A 97 6.29 -5.91 16.17
N ASP A 98 6.77 -5.84 14.93
CA ASP A 98 7.91 -5.01 14.54
C ASP A 98 7.50 -3.62 14.05
N LEU A 99 6.22 -3.32 14.02
CA LEU A 99 5.69 -2.09 13.42
C LEU A 99 5.34 -1.08 14.51
N THR A 100 6.11 0.00 14.59
CA THR A 100 5.76 1.16 15.41
C THR A 100 4.87 2.12 14.62
N THR A 101 4.20 3.06 15.31
CA THR A 101 3.39 4.08 14.64
C THR A 101 4.24 4.97 13.73
N ALA A 102 5.45 5.31 14.15
CA ALA A 102 6.39 6.09 13.32
C ALA A 102 6.82 5.32 12.08
N ARG A 103 7.06 4.01 12.21
CA ARG A 103 7.41 3.16 11.09
C ARG A 103 6.24 3.00 10.13
N LEU A 104 5.02 2.88 10.66
CA LEU A 104 3.81 2.84 9.84
C LEU A 104 3.69 4.10 8.98
N ASP A 105 3.84 5.28 9.58
CA ASP A 105 3.74 6.55 8.86
C ASP A 105 4.77 6.63 7.73
N ASP A 106 6.01 6.22 8.00
CA ASP A 106 7.07 6.18 7.00
C ASP A 106 6.74 5.23 5.85
N LEU A 107 6.29 4.01 6.18
CA LEU A 107 5.91 3.02 5.17
C LEU A 107 4.72 3.45 4.32
N LEU A 108 3.70 4.05 4.94
CA LEU A 108 2.54 4.57 4.22
C LEU A 108 2.95 5.60 3.17
N ALA A 109 3.79 6.55 3.57
CA ALA A 109 4.28 7.59 2.65
C ALA A 109 5.11 6.98 1.50
N ARG A 110 5.95 5.99 1.79
CA ARG A 110 6.79 5.34 0.79
C ARG A 110 5.97 4.48 -0.16
N VAL A 111 5.04 3.69 0.35
CA VAL A 111 4.16 2.87 -0.50
C VAL A 111 3.36 3.76 -1.44
N ALA A 112 2.78 4.84 -0.94
CA ALA A 112 2.04 5.79 -1.77
C ALA A 112 2.92 6.39 -2.87
N ARG A 113 4.14 6.81 -2.52
CA ARG A 113 5.08 7.42 -3.47
C ARG A 113 5.50 6.44 -4.57
N TYR A 114 5.90 5.23 -4.20
CA TYR A 114 6.35 4.25 -5.19
C TYR A 114 5.20 3.74 -6.05
N ALA A 115 4.02 3.56 -5.48
CA ALA A 115 2.83 3.21 -6.25
C ALA A 115 2.49 4.32 -7.27
N ASP A 116 2.57 5.59 -6.87
CA ASP A 116 2.35 6.71 -7.78
C ASP A 116 3.35 6.73 -8.94
N ARG A 117 4.61 6.41 -8.69
CA ARG A 117 5.61 6.25 -9.74
C ARG A 117 5.27 5.11 -10.71
N LEU A 118 4.78 3.99 -10.17
CA LEU A 118 4.33 2.86 -10.99
C LEU A 118 3.10 3.21 -11.82
N VAL A 119 2.17 4.01 -11.29
CA VAL A 119 1.04 4.55 -12.06
C VAL A 119 1.56 5.36 -13.25
N SER A 120 2.53 6.24 -13.04
CA SER A 120 3.09 7.08 -14.10
C SER A 120 3.74 6.27 -15.20
N ARG A 121 4.35 5.14 -14.85
CA ARG A 121 5.08 4.30 -15.82
C ARG A 121 4.20 3.24 -16.48
N PHE A 122 3.33 2.59 -15.72
CA PHE A 122 2.58 1.41 -16.16
C PHE A 122 1.07 1.58 -16.14
N GLY A 123 0.56 2.57 -15.40
CA GLY A 123 -0.85 2.68 -15.13
C GLY A 123 -1.64 3.41 -16.19
N ASN A 124 -2.95 3.28 -16.08
CA ASN A 124 -3.88 4.14 -16.77
C ASN A 124 -4.24 5.28 -15.82
N LYS A 125 -3.84 6.50 -16.16
CA LYS A 125 -3.97 7.68 -15.29
C LYS A 125 -5.41 8.05 -14.95
N ASP A 126 -6.37 7.62 -15.76
CA ASP A 126 -7.78 7.92 -15.54
C ASP A 126 -8.42 6.98 -14.51
N VAL A 127 -7.73 5.91 -14.12
CA VAL A 127 -8.26 4.87 -13.24
C VAL A 127 -7.69 4.97 -11.82
N PHE A 128 -6.44 5.37 -11.68
CA PHE A 128 -5.75 5.34 -10.38
C PHE A 128 -5.26 6.71 -9.92
#